data_03a7f30d4d1c7e56f2a598f6302273b5
#
_entry.id   03a7f30d4d1c7e56f2a598f6302273b5
#
_cell.length_a   1.000
_cell.length_b   1.000
_cell.length_c   1.000
_cell.angle_alpha   90.00
_cell.angle_beta   90.00
_cell.angle_gamma   90.00
#
_symmetry.space_group_name_H-M   'P 1'
#
loop_
_entity.id
_entity.type
_entity.pdbx_description
1 polymer ?
#
loop_
_entity_poly.entity_id
_entity_poly.type
_entity_poly.pdbx_seq_one_letter_code
_entity_poly.pdbx_strand_id
1 'polypeptide(L)'
;MSLLDLLATFLQPIFDLVPRIARRPASNEWMIVDSWLRGVNVRARPRLHCPALTHVEYLPSCEMPIDCGIQRITTADGLSVVVNATCRIVIEDPILCRDKVSEEWEEASAMIVRSHLCDIISGHNFGYLPDLNIEHVGMEDIQQDLVEMGIALTVLKVEDLQQVIAIGTV
;
A
#
# COMPACT_ATOMS: atom_id res chain seq x y z
N MET A 1 -48.41 18.29 10.32
CA MET A 1 -47.42 17.64 9.44
C MET A 1 -48.02 17.62 8.06
N SER A 2 -47.42 18.31 7.09
CA SER A 2 -47.96 18.34 5.74
C SER A 2 -47.71 17.01 5.03
N LEU A 3 -48.49 16.67 4.00
CA LEU A 3 -48.22 15.47 3.16
C LEU A 3 -46.83 15.50 2.55
N LEU A 4 -46.30 16.70 2.28
CA LEU A 4 -44.96 16.94 1.77
C LEU A 4 -43.88 16.58 2.79
N ASP A 5 -44.07 16.87 4.10
CA ASP A 5 -43.12 16.52 5.14
C ASP A 5 -43.03 14.99 5.33
N LEU A 6 -44.19 14.33 5.20
CA LEU A 6 -44.25 12.87 5.29
C LEU A 6 -43.55 12.21 4.11
N LEU A 7 -43.79 12.68 2.90
CA LEU A 7 -43.10 12.22 1.68
C LEU A 7 -41.58 12.47 1.74
N ALA A 8 -41.14 13.65 2.21
CA ALA A 8 -39.75 13.96 2.37
C ALA A 8 -39.05 13.00 3.35
N THR A 9 -39.70 12.69 4.47
CA THR A 9 -39.18 11.76 5.50
C THR A 9 -39.04 10.34 4.95
N PHE A 10 -39.98 9.89 4.10
CA PHE A 10 -39.89 8.56 3.47
C PHE A 10 -38.88 8.50 2.30
N LEU A 11 -38.68 9.60 1.57
CA LEU A 11 -37.75 9.63 0.44
C LEU A 11 -36.32 9.94 0.83
N GLN A 12 -36.08 10.59 1.97
CA GLN A 12 -34.73 10.93 2.45
C GLN A 12 -33.78 9.71 2.52
N PRO A 13 -34.17 8.56 3.11
CA PRO A 13 -33.31 7.37 3.13
C PRO A 13 -32.99 6.84 1.73
N ILE A 14 -33.94 7.03 0.77
CA ILE A 14 -33.71 6.61 -0.62
C ILE A 14 -32.71 7.55 -1.31
N PHE A 15 -32.82 8.85 -1.09
CA PHE A 15 -31.86 9.83 -1.63
C PHE A 15 -30.48 9.69 -1.02
N ASP A 16 -30.38 9.35 0.27
CA ASP A 16 -29.11 9.08 0.94
C ASP A 16 -28.44 7.77 0.47
N LEU A 17 -29.24 6.85 -0.06
CA LEU A 17 -28.78 5.58 -0.61
C LEU A 17 -28.20 5.72 -2.03
N VAL A 18 -28.73 6.66 -2.82
CA VAL A 18 -28.33 6.86 -4.23
C VAL A 18 -26.83 7.14 -4.41
N PRO A 19 -26.16 8.01 -3.62
CA PRO A 19 -24.72 8.22 -3.75
C PRO A 19 -23.90 6.98 -3.44
N ARG A 20 -24.34 6.14 -2.51
CA ARG A 20 -23.67 4.88 -2.14
C ARG A 20 -23.82 3.82 -3.23
N ILE A 21 -24.96 3.81 -3.93
CA ILE A 21 -25.25 2.87 -5.03
C ILE A 21 -24.52 3.27 -6.32
N ALA A 22 -24.27 4.56 -6.53
CA ALA A 22 -23.81 5.12 -7.80
C ALA A 22 -22.37 5.64 -7.80
N ARG A 23 -21.58 5.38 -6.74
CA ARG A 23 -20.16 5.78 -6.74
C ARG A 23 -19.44 5.07 -7.89
N ARG A 24 -18.85 5.86 -8.75
CA ARG A 24 -18.01 5.36 -9.84
C ARG A 24 -16.58 5.26 -9.33
N PRO A 25 -15.87 4.15 -9.57
CA PRO A 25 -14.42 4.12 -9.34
C PRO A 25 -13.79 5.21 -10.22
N ALA A 26 -12.75 5.86 -9.72
CA ALA A 26 -11.92 6.72 -10.54
C ALA A 26 -11.24 5.88 -11.65
N SER A 27 -10.70 6.52 -12.66
CA SER A 27 -10.03 5.82 -13.77
C SER A 27 -8.80 5.02 -13.33
N ASN A 28 -8.30 5.30 -12.12
CA ASN A 28 -7.13 4.72 -11.48
C ASN A 28 -7.47 3.88 -10.23
N GLU A 29 -8.70 3.40 -10.12
CA GLU A 29 -9.15 2.58 -9.00
C GLU A 29 -9.70 1.24 -9.47
N TRP A 30 -9.38 0.17 -8.75
CA TRP A 30 -10.10 -1.10 -8.78
C TRP A 30 -11.32 -1.01 -7.87
N MET A 31 -12.44 -1.52 -8.33
CA MET A 31 -13.63 -1.71 -7.52
C MET A 31 -13.80 -3.20 -7.23
N ILE A 32 -13.63 -3.58 -5.99
CA ILE A 32 -13.89 -4.94 -5.51
C ILE A 32 -15.33 -4.96 -4.99
N VAL A 33 -16.14 -5.84 -5.55
CA VAL A 33 -17.53 -6.04 -5.14
C VAL A 33 -17.65 -7.42 -4.55
N ASP A 34 -17.87 -7.49 -3.26
CA ASP A 34 -18.21 -8.73 -2.55
C ASP A 34 -19.73 -8.84 -2.44
N SER A 35 -20.29 -9.87 -3.05
CA SER A 35 -21.73 -10.10 -3.08
C SER A 35 -22.06 -11.42 -2.42
N TRP A 36 -22.94 -11.38 -1.42
CA TRP A 36 -23.45 -12.58 -0.76
C TRP A 36 -23.99 -13.64 -1.71
N LEU A 37 -24.54 -13.21 -2.87
CA LEU A 37 -25.13 -14.12 -3.85
C LEU A 37 -24.17 -14.58 -4.97
N ARG A 38 -23.09 -13.83 -5.24
CA ARG A 38 -22.24 -14.02 -6.42
C ARG A 38 -20.76 -14.11 -6.11
N GLY A 39 -20.38 -14.03 -4.82
CA GLY A 39 -18.98 -14.00 -4.39
C GLY A 39 -18.26 -12.72 -4.78
N VAL A 40 -16.93 -12.76 -4.68
CA VAL A 40 -16.04 -11.61 -4.92
C VAL A 40 -15.82 -11.41 -6.43
N ASN A 41 -15.94 -10.20 -6.89
CA ASN A 41 -15.66 -9.80 -8.27
C ASN A 41 -14.89 -8.49 -8.32
N VAL A 42 -13.81 -8.45 -9.11
CA VAL A 42 -13.05 -7.22 -9.39
C VAL A 42 -13.57 -6.59 -10.67
N ARG A 43 -13.70 -5.27 -10.66
CA ARG A 43 -14.23 -4.53 -11.81
C ARG A 43 -13.53 -3.19 -11.97
N ALA A 44 -13.20 -2.87 -13.21
CA ALA A 44 -12.72 -1.55 -13.61
C ALA A 44 -13.87 -0.59 -14.04
N ARG A 45 -15.12 -1.08 -14.06
CA ARG A 45 -16.27 -0.29 -14.55
C ARG A 45 -17.36 -0.15 -13.48
N PRO A 46 -17.98 1.03 -13.36
CA PRO A 46 -19.05 1.26 -12.40
C PRO A 46 -20.25 0.36 -12.68
N ARG A 47 -20.83 -0.20 -11.64
CA ARG A 47 -22.12 -0.88 -11.68
C ARG A 47 -23.00 -0.43 -10.53
N LEU A 48 -24.29 -0.48 -10.76
CA LEU A 48 -25.26 -0.38 -9.68
C LEU A 48 -25.10 -1.58 -8.76
N HIS A 49 -24.95 -1.33 -7.48
CA HIS A 49 -24.87 -2.36 -6.44
C HIS A 49 -25.90 -2.06 -5.35
N CYS A 50 -26.39 -3.09 -4.69
CA CYS A 50 -27.31 -2.96 -3.58
C CYS A 50 -26.50 -2.97 -2.27
N PRO A 51 -26.37 -1.87 -1.52
CA PRO A 51 -25.52 -1.80 -0.33
C PRO A 51 -25.95 -2.79 0.77
N ALA A 52 -27.20 -3.26 0.75
CA ALA A 52 -27.67 -4.27 1.69
C ALA A 52 -27.16 -5.70 1.38
N LEU A 53 -26.69 -5.94 0.14
CA LEU A 53 -26.31 -7.28 -0.35
C LEU A 53 -24.85 -7.32 -0.86
N THR A 54 -24.18 -6.17 -0.91
CA THR A 54 -22.83 -6.05 -1.47
C THR A 54 -21.96 -5.14 -0.62
N HIS A 55 -20.76 -5.60 -0.29
CA HIS A 55 -19.69 -4.77 0.21
C HIS A 55 -18.82 -4.31 -0.96
N VAL A 56 -18.39 -3.06 -0.94
CA VAL A 56 -17.59 -2.48 -2.03
C VAL A 56 -16.38 -1.77 -1.45
N GLU A 57 -15.22 -2.20 -1.91
CA GLU A 57 -13.93 -1.61 -1.59
C GLU A 57 -13.27 -1.02 -2.84
N TYR A 58 -12.42 -0.02 -2.64
CA TYR A 58 -11.68 0.63 -3.71
C TYR A 58 -10.19 0.56 -3.41
N LEU A 59 -9.42 0.01 -4.35
CA LEU A 59 -7.96 -0.02 -4.29
C LEU A 59 -7.38 0.74 -5.49
N PRO A 60 -6.20 1.37 -5.36
CA PRO A 60 -5.56 2.03 -6.48
C PRO A 60 -5.17 1.00 -7.56
N SER A 61 -5.34 1.38 -8.84
CA SER A 61 -4.93 0.59 -10.00
C SER A 61 -3.77 1.21 -10.76
N CYS A 62 -3.23 2.30 -10.23
CA CYS A 62 -2.06 2.98 -10.78
C CYS A 62 -0.84 2.75 -9.88
N GLU A 63 0.33 3.09 -10.41
CA GLU A 63 1.57 3.10 -9.65
C GLU A 63 1.50 4.15 -8.53
N MET A 64 1.83 3.71 -7.31
CA MET A 64 1.78 4.53 -6.10
C MET A 64 3.17 4.66 -5.48
N PRO A 65 3.61 5.87 -5.14
CA PRO A 65 4.83 6.07 -4.37
C PRO A 65 4.56 5.73 -2.91
N ILE A 66 5.47 4.97 -2.30
CA ILE A 66 5.48 4.63 -0.88
C ILE A 66 6.75 5.21 -0.26
N ASP A 67 6.59 6.01 0.77
CA ASP A 67 7.68 6.49 1.60
C ASP A 67 7.98 5.46 2.70
N CYS A 68 9.15 4.83 2.61
CA CYS A 68 9.59 3.88 3.63
C CYS A 68 10.13 4.57 4.89
N GLY A 69 10.28 5.89 4.84
CA GLY A 69 10.75 6.70 5.95
C GLY A 69 12.22 6.50 6.27
N ILE A 70 12.67 7.25 7.29
CA ILE A 70 14.05 7.23 7.74
C ILE A 70 14.27 6.11 8.75
N GLN A 71 15.26 5.27 8.51
CA GLN A 71 15.65 4.17 9.39
C GLN A 71 17.07 4.33 9.88
N ARG A 72 17.30 3.90 11.13
CA ARG A 72 18.65 3.78 11.70
C ARG A 72 19.01 2.31 11.84
N ILE A 73 20.04 1.89 11.14
CA ILE A 73 20.47 0.50 11.04
C ILE A 73 21.92 0.40 11.50
N THR A 74 22.27 -0.71 12.13
CA THR A 74 23.67 -1.01 12.51
C THR A 74 24.25 -1.99 11.50
N THR A 75 25.38 -1.64 10.89
CA THR A 75 26.12 -2.45 9.93
C THR A 75 26.88 -3.60 10.61
N ALA A 76 27.39 -4.55 9.82
CA ALA A 76 28.12 -5.71 10.33
C ALA A 76 29.41 -5.32 11.12
N ASP A 77 30.01 -4.20 10.81
CA ASP A 77 31.19 -3.63 11.54
C ASP A 77 30.79 -2.74 12.73
N GLY A 78 29.50 -2.72 13.11
CA GLY A 78 28.99 -2.02 14.29
C GLY A 78 28.79 -0.51 14.12
N LEU A 79 28.87 0.01 12.91
CA LEU A 79 28.61 1.43 12.63
C LEU A 79 27.12 1.68 12.51
N SER A 80 26.67 2.84 12.97
CA SER A 80 25.27 3.25 12.84
C SER A 80 25.08 4.07 11.56
N VAL A 81 24.14 3.65 10.74
CA VAL A 81 23.80 4.27 9.45
C VAL A 81 22.36 4.72 9.47
N VAL A 82 22.10 5.88 8.88
CA VAL A 82 20.75 6.34 8.58
C VAL A 82 20.51 6.12 7.10
N VAL A 83 19.39 5.50 6.77
CA VAL A 83 18.94 5.26 5.40
C VAL A 83 17.56 5.82 5.23
N ASN A 84 17.32 6.50 4.10
CA ASN A 84 16.01 6.90 3.62
C ASN A 84 15.74 6.21 2.28
N ALA A 85 14.57 5.60 2.16
CA ALA A 85 14.20 4.90 0.94
C ALA A 85 12.75 5.18 0.56
N THR A 86 12.52 5.21 -0.73
CA THR A 86 11.20 5.29 -1.34
C THR A 86 11.04 4.15 -2.32
N CYS A 87 9.82 3.65 -2.47
CA CYS A 87 9.53 2.66 -3.50
C CYS A 87 8.27 3.05 -4.28
N ARG A 88 8.11 2.44 -5.45
CA ARG A 88 6.86 2.52 -6.20
C ARG A 88 6.31 1.13 -6.38
N ILE A 89 5.03 1.01 -6.14
CA ILE A 89 4.31 -0.25 -6.23
C ILE A 89 3.06 -0.12 -7.07
N VAL A 90 2.58 -1.26 -7.55
CA VAL A 90 1.31 -1.39 -8.26
C VAL A 90 0.56 -2.59 -7.69
N ILE A 91 -0.74 -2.47 -7.47
CA ILE A 91 -1.57 -3.59 -7.07
C ILE A 91 -1.97 -4.36 -8.33
N GLU A 92 -1.41 -5.56 -8.52
CA GLU A 92 -1.69 -6.42 -9.67
C GLU A 92 -2.85 -7.38 -9.41
N ASP A 93 -2.92 -7.94 -8.19
CA ASP A 93 -4.05 -8.76 -7.76
C ASP A 93 -4.78 -8.09 -6.59
N PRO A 94 -5.83 -7.30 -6.88
CA PRO A 94 -6.58 -6.59 -5.84
C PRO A 94 -7.37 -7.50 -4.90
N ILE A 95 -7.70 -8.75 -5.30
CA ILE A 95 -8.36 -9.70 -4.40
C ILE A 95 -7.36 -10.19 -3.37
N LEU A 96 -6.19 -10.62 -3.83
CA LEU A 96 -5.13 -11.11 -2.97
C LEU A 96 -4.65 -10.01 -2.01
N CYS A 97 -4.49 -8.78 -2.50
CA CYS A 97 -4.11 -7.61 -1.69
C CYS A 97 -5.14 -7.37 -0.57
N ARG A 98 -6.42 -7.31 -0.90
CA ARG A 98 -7.48 -7.17 0.09
C ARG A 98 -7.47 -8.28 1.13
N ASP A 99 -7.37 -9.53 0.69
CA ASP A 99 -7.49 -10.70 1.58
C ASP A 99 -6.28 -10.86 2.51
N LYS A 100 -5.12 -10.35 2.12
CA LYS A 100 -3.87 -10.43 2.90
C LYS A 100 -3.63 -9.21 3.80
N VAL A 101 -3.83 -7.99 3.29
CA VAL A 101 -3.40 -6.75 3.96
C VAL A 101 -4.52 -5.70 4.09
N SER A 102 -5.67 -5.91 3.43
CA SER A 102 -6.84 -5.01 3.51
C SER A 102 -6.49 -3.54 3.21
N GLU A 103 -6.88 -2.62 4.10
CA GLU A 103 -6.64 -1.17 3.95
C GLU A 103 -5.20 -0.77 4.30
N GLU A 104 -4.41 -1.65 4.93
CA GLU A 104 -3.05 -1.36 5.42
C GLU A 104 -1.94 -1.71 4.41
N TRP A 105 -2.27 -1.88 3.13
CA TRP A 105 -1.34 -2.31 2.09
C TRP A 105 -0.13 -1.36 1.92
N GLU A 106 -0.30 -0.05 2.16
CA GLU A 106 0.79 0.93 2.12
C GLU A 106 1.82 0.66 3.23
N GLU A 107 1.35 0.53 4.47
CA GLU A 107 2.24 0.29 5.62
C GLU A 107 2.84 -1.13 5.57
N ALA A 108 2.08 -2.13 5.13
CA ALA A 108 2.59 -3.48 4.94
C ALA A 108 3.71 -3.51 3.90
N SER A 109 3.53 -2.83 2.77
CA SER A 109 4.57 -2.71 1.74
C SER A 109 5.81 -1.98 2.25
N ALA A 110 5.63 -0.85 2.94
CA ALA A 110 6.74 -0.11 3.55
C ALA A 110 7.51 -0.96 4.56
N MET A 111 6.80 -1.76 5.37
CA MET A 111 7.42 -2.63 6.38
C MET A 111 8.27 -3.74 5.75
N ILE A 112 7.82 -4.36 4.67
CA ILE A 112 8.61 -5.36 3.92
C ILE A 112 9.88 -4.72 3.37
N VAL A 113 9.77 -3.59 2.69
CA VAL A 113 10.93 -2.87 2.14
C VAL A 113 11.93 -2.52 3.25
N ARG A 114 11.45 -2.00 4.39
CA ARG A 114 12.28 -1.68 5.56
C ARG A 114 13.02 -2.91 6.10
N SER A 115 12.34 -4.05 6.22
CA SER A 115 12.93 -5.29 6.73
C SER A 115 14.06 -5.75 5.85
N HIS A 116 13.84 -5.84 4.54
CA HIS A 116 14.90 -6.26 3.60
C HIS A 116 16.08 -5.29 3.55
N LEU A 117 15.82 -3.98 3.58
CA LEU A 117 16.90 -2.99 3.66
C LEU A 117 17.71 -3.14 4.96
N CYS A 118 17.03 -3.41 6.08
CA CYS A 118 17.71 -3.69 7.35
C CYS A 118 18.61 -4.92 7.25
N ASP A 119 18.13 -6.01 6.66
CA ASP A 119 18.89 -7.26 6.50
C ASP A 119 20.10 -7.06 5.58
N ILE A 120 19.93 -6.39 4.45
CA ILE A 120 21.02 -6.08 3.52
C ILE A 120 22.09 -5.22 4.21
N ILE A 121 21.71 -4.13 4.86
CA ILE A 121 22.66 -3.19 5.46
C ILE A 121 23.35 -3.81 6.67
N SER A 122 22.62 -4.53 7.52
CA SER A 122 23.21 -5.18 8.71
C SER A 122 24.13 -6.35 8.35
N GLY A 123 23.94 -6.96 7.19
CA GLY A 123 24.81 -8.04 6.69
C GLY A 123 26.15 -7.56 6.09
N HIS A 124 26.32 -6.26 5.86
CA HIS A 124 27.50 -5.71 5.18
C HIS A 124 28.23 -4.69 6.05
N ASN A 125 29.56 -4.57 5.82
CA ASN A 125 30.37 -3.51 6.43
C ASN A 125 30.08 -2.18 5.72
N PHE A 126 30.14 -1.08 6.46
CA PHE A 126 29.84 0.25 5.93
C PHE A 126 30.68 0.61 4.69
N GLY A 127 31.98 0.24 4.69
CA GLY A 127 32.89 0.54 3.58
C GLY A 127 32.50 -0.11 2.24
N TYR A 128 31.65 -1.14 2.25
CA TYR A 128 31.17 -1.81 1.03
C TYR A 128 29.82 -1.30 0.55
N LEU A 129 29.05 -0.62 1.42
CA LEU A 129 27.70 -0.15 1.09
C LEU A 129 27.64 0.82 -0.09
N PRO A 130 28.58 1.77 -0.28
CA PRO A 130 28.56 2.66 -1.43
C PRO A 130 28.76 1.96 -2.78
N ASP A 131 29.52 0.84 -2.78
CA ASP A 131 29.78 0.05 -3.98
C ASP A 131 28.68 -1.00 -4.22
N LEU A 132 27.85 -1.27 -3.21
CA LEU A 132 26.74 -2.20 -3.30
C LEU A 132 25.55 -1.52 -3.96
N ASN A 133 25.10 -2.05 -5.08
CA ASN A 133 23.83 -1.60 -5.67
C ASN A 133 22.66 -2.17 -4.85
N ILE A 134 22.40 -1.53 -3.70
CA ILE A 134 21.36 -1.94 -2.73
C ILE A 134 19.99 -2.05 -3.41
N GLU A 135 19.68 -1.12 -4.32
CA GLU A 135 18.43 -1.11 -5.06
C GLU A 135 18.25 -2.38 -5.90
N HIS A 136 19.33 -2.89 -6.49
CA HIS A 136 19.26 -4.10 -7.32
C HIS A 136 19.27 -5.38 -6.49
N VAL A 137 20.12 -5.44 -5.46
CA VAL A 137 20.25 -6.62 -4.59
C VAL A 137 18.99 -6.90 -3.80
N GLY A 138 18.32 -5.85 -3.29
CA GLY A 138 17.09 -6.00 -2.51
C GLY A 138 15.85 -6.22 -3.36
N MET A 139 15.89 -5.89 -4.64
CA MET A 139 14.67 -5.82 -5.46
C MET A 139 13.99 -7.18 -5.66
N GLU A 140 14.76 -8.26 -5.84
CA GLU A 140 14.21 -9.61 -6.09
C GLU A 140 13.51 -10.16 -4.85
N ASP A 141 14.14 -10.07 -3.69
CA ASP A 141 13.59 -10.60 -2.44
C ASP A 141 12.35 -9.79 -2.00
N ILE A 142 12.43 -8.46 -2.08
CA ILE A 142 11.29 -7.58 -1.80
C ILE A 142 10.13 -7.88 -2.76
N GLN A 143 10.42 -8.06 -4.05
CA GLN A 143 9.41 -8.38 -5.05
C GLN A 143 8.71 -9.71 -4.75
N GLN A 144 9.45 -10.72 -4.29
CA GLN A 144 8.87 -12.01 -3.93
C GLN A 144 7.85 -11.88 -2.81
N ASP A 145 8.19 -11.18 -1.73
CA ASP A 145 7.30 -11.01 -0.58
C ASP A 145 6.07 -10.15 -0.93
N LEU A 146 6.26 -9.11 -1.74
CA LEU A 146 5.15 -8.26 -2.19
C LEU A 146 4.17 -8.99 -3.12
N VAL A 147 4.66 -9.87 -4.00
CA VAL A 147 3.81 -10.67 -4.89
C VAL A 147 2.90 -11.61 -4.11
N GLU A 148 3.33 -12.11 -2.95
CA GLU A 148 2.48 -12.91 -2.07
C GLU A 148 1.28 -12.14 -1.52
N MET A 149 1.34 -10.80 -1.58
CA MET A 149 0.24 -9.90 -1.23
C MET A 149 -0.50 -9.33 -2.45
N GLY A 150 -0.20 -9.78 -3.66
CA GLY A 150 -0.79 -9.26 -4.90
C GLY A 150 -0.27 -7.88 -5.32
N ILE A 151 0.92 -7.50 -4.84
CA ILE A 151 1.57 -6.21 -5.07
C ILE A 151 2.84 -6.42 -5.86
N ALA A 152 3.09 -5.58 -6.87
CA ALA A 152 4.33 -5.57 -7.63
C ALA A 152 5.17 -4.34 -7.29
N LEU A 153 6.47 -4.54 -7.07
CA LEU A 153 7.45 -3.48 -6.91
C LEU A 153 7.92 -3.02 -8.31
N THR A 154 7.76 -1.76 -8.64
CA THR A 154 8.22 -1.21 -9.93
C THR A 154 9.54 -0.48 -9.81
N VAL A 155 9.76 0.23 -8.71
CA VAL A 155 10.99 0.97 -8.44
C VAL A 155 11.31 0.91 -6.95
N LEU A 156 12.56 0.65 -6.62
CA LEU A 156 13.14 0.88 -5.31
C LEU A 156 14.21 1.96 -5.45
N LYS A 157 14.22 2.95 -4.58
CA LYS A 157 15.20 4.02 -4.58
C LYS A 157 15.67 4.28 -3.15
N VAL A 158 16.97 4.20 -2.95
CA VAL A 158 17.65 4.63 -1.71
C VAL A 158 18.11 6.07 -1.90
N GLU A 159 17.52 7.01 -1.18
CA GLU A 159 17.76 8.44 -1.38
C GLU A 159 18.98 8.92 -0.62
N ASP A 160 19.14 8.45 0.63
CA ASP A 160 20.24 8.83 1.50
C ASP A 160 20.79 7.62 2.25
N LEU A 161 22.11 7.52 2.31
CA LEU A 161 22.86 6.57 3.14
C LEU A 161 23.96 7.32 3.87
N GLN A 162 23.77 7.61 5.16
CA GLN A 162 24.69 8.43 5.93
C GLN A 162 25.14 7.74 7.20
N GLN A 163 26.43 7.79 7.48
CA GLN A 163 26.98 7.32 8.76
C GLN A 163 26.64 8.32 9.87
N VAL A 164 26.11 7.80 10.97
CA VAL A 164 25.88 8.60 12.18
C VAL A 164 27.15 8.60 13.02
N ILE A 165 27.84 9.74 13.06
CA ILE A 165 28.99 9.93 13.96
C ILE A 165 28.41 10.40 15.29
N ALA A 166 28.50 9.57 16.35
CA ALA A 166 28.22 10.01 17.70
C ALA A 166 29.32 10.98 18.13
N ILE A 167 29.02 12.27 18.13
CA ILE A 167 29.89 13.28 18.73
C ILE A 167 29.78 13.07 20.24
N GLY A 168 30.74 12.31 20.81
CA GLY A 168 30.86 12.15 22.26
C GLY A 168 31.09 13.52 22.88
N THR A 169 30.15 14.01 23.67
CA THR A 169 30.42 15.08 24.65
C THR A 169 31.36 14.52 25.70
N VAL A 170 32.59 14.97 25.65
CA VAL A 170 33.60 14.79 26.70
C VAL A 170 33.19 15.57 27.94
#